data_563582fb9cff610c350222fd80e1a06d
#
_entry.id   563582fb9cff610c350222fd80e1a06d
#
_cell.length_a   1.000
_cell.length_b   1.000
_cell.length_c   1.000
_cell.angle_alpha   90.00
_cell.angle_beta   90.00
_cell.angle_gamma   90.00
#
_symmetry.space_group_name_H-M   'P 1'
#
loop_
_entity.id
_entity.type
_entity.pdbx_description
1 polymer ?
#
loop_
_entity_poly.entity_id
_entity_poly.type
_entity_poly.pdbx_seq_one_letter_code
_entity_poly.pdbx_strand_id
1 'polypeptide(L)'
;MRRTHAILSVLTAGALAAAAVLTLSPSANAATTLGSAASAKGKYFGTAAAAYKFSDSVYTGLLDREFTMVTPENEMKWDATEPSQNSFSYSSADTIVNRAKANGQRVRGHALAWHSQQPGWASSLSGTALRNAMVNHITNVATHYKGQLYAWDVVNEAFSDNGDGSRRSSNLQQTGNDWIEVAFKTARAADSTAKLCYNDYNTDGVNAKSTAIYNMVKDFLARGVPIDCVGFQSHINSASPLPSDYQANLQRFADLGVEVQITELDIAGSGTTQANTYANVVKACLAVTKCTGITVWGIRDSDSWRSGDTPLLFDNSGNPKAAYNSVISAFGATTSPSASVSPSASTSSPPNTGGGCTATFSNNAWTGGFVTTVTVKAGSTALSGWKVGITLPSGAAITNSWSTTASGSSGAVTFSNVSYNGGVAAGASTSFGFQGTGSAPSGTASCTAS
;
A
#
# COMPACT_ATOMS: atom_id res chain seq x y z
N MET A 1 88.66 21.05 -10.69
CA MET A 1 88.88 21.04 -12.15
C MET A 1 88.58 19.64 -12.70
N ARG A 2 87.96 19.56 -13.82
CA ARG A 2 87.58 18.44 -14.69
C ARG A 2 86.12 17.98 -14.49
N ARG A 3 85.30 18.45 -15.47
CA ARG A 3 83.95 18.02 -15.80
C ARG A 3 84.04 16.67 -16.54
N THR A 4 83.15 15.74 -16.22
CA THR A 4 82.89 14.59 -17.05
C THR A 4 81.39 14.53 -17.30
N HIS A 5 80.98 14.58 -18.58
CA HIS A 5 79.63 14.50 -19.09
C HIS A 5 79.27 12.99 -19.13
N ALA A 6 78.12 12.66 -18.58
CA ALA A 6 77.48 11.36 -18.78
C ALA A 6 76.24 11.55 -19.71
N ILE A 7 76.23 10.79 -20.80
CA ILE A 7 75.22 10.71 -21.82
C ILE A 7 74.08 9.83 -21.32
N LEU A 8 72.87 10.36 -21.28
CA LEU A 8 71.69 9.63 -20.85
C LEU A 8 70.97 9.14 -22.11
N SER A 9 70.95 7.82 -22.31
CA SER A 9 70.14 7.17 -23.40
C SER A 9 68.70 6.99 -22.96
N VAL A 10 67.75 7.59 -23.68
CA VAL A 10 66.33 7.46 -23.48
C VAL A 10 65.84 6.25 -24.26
N LEU A 11 65.38 5.24 -23.55
CA LEU A 11 64.60 4.10 -24.07
C LEU A 11 63.11 4.45 -23.96
N THR A 12 62.43 4.68 -25.07
CA THR A 12 60.98 4.82 -25.17
C THR A 12 60.32 3.45 -25.19
N ALA A 13 59.69 3.07 -24.08
CA ALA A 13 58.79 1.93 -24.02
C ALA A 13 57.35 2.40 -24.33
N GLY A 14 56.83 1.99 -25.48
CA GLY A 14 55.43 2.24 -25.87
C GLY A 14 54.52 1.36 -25.06
N ALA A 15 53.68 1.98 -24.23
CA ALA A 15 52.57 1.32 -23.52
C ALA A 15 51.32 1.37 -24.44
N LEU A 16 50.88 0.21 -24.97
CA LEU A 16 49.54 0.05 -25.54
C LEU A 16 48.51 0.07 -24.41
N ALA A 17 47.75 1.15 -24.30
CA ALA A 17 46.60 1.21 -23.44
C ALA A 17 45.43 0.52 -24.13
N ALA A 18 45.10 -0.71 -23.69
CA ALA A 18 43.82 -1.36 -24.06
C ALA A 18 42.67 -0.67 -23.31
N ALA A 19 41.90 0.15 -24.00
CA ALA A 19 40.66 0.71 -23.47
C ALA A 19 39.62 -0.42 -23.33
N ALA A 20 39.41 -0.91 -22.12
CA ALA A 20 38.28 -1.77 -21.81
C ALA A 20 36.99 -0.92 -21.87
N VAL A 21 36.23 -1.09 -22.92
CA VAL A 21 34.84 -0.57 -23.01
C VAL A 21 33.98 -1.37 -22.02
N LEU A 22 33.77 -0.83 -20.82
CA LEU A 22 32.76 -1.31 -19.90
C LEU A 22 31.41 -1.03 -20.52
N THR A 23 30.82 -2.02 -21.20
CA THR A 23 29.39 -1.98 -21.54
C THR A 23 28.61 -2.08 -20.25
N LEU A 24 28.11 -0.93 -19.76
CA LEU A 24 27.09 -0.90 -18.73
C LEU A 24 25.87 -1.63 -19.29
N SER A 25 25.67 -2.87 -18.87
CA SER A 25 24.40 -3.57 -19.09
C SER A 25 23.30 -2.70 -18.49
N PRO A 26 22.21 -2.43 -19.20
CA PRO A 26 21.10 -1.70 -18.61
C PRO A 26 20.63 -2.50 -17.38
N SER A 27 20.68 -1.88 -16.22
CA SER A 27 20.11 -2.44 -14.99
C SER A 27 18.68 -2.83 -15.30
N ALA A 28 18.32 -4.09 -15.06
CA ALA A 28 16.93 -4.52 -15.12
C ALA A 28 16.13 -3.53 -14.26
N ASN A 29 15.23 -2.75 -14.87
CA ASN A 29 14.37 -1.85 -14.13
C ASN A 29 13.60 -2.69 -13.12
N ALA A 30 13.87 -2.49 -11.83
CA ALA A 30 13.08 -3.11 -10.78
C ALA A 30 11.60 -2.75 -11.02
N ALA A 31 10.72 -3.74 -10.87
CA ALA A 31 9.28 -3.52 -11.04
C ALA A 31 8.83 -2.36 -10.12
N THR A 32 8.04 -1.45 -10.65
CA THR A 32 7.51 -0.32 -9.88
C THR A 32 6.55 -0.85 -8.81
N THR A 33 6.83 -0.57 -7.56
CA THR A 33 5.99 -0.93 -6.40
C THR A 33 5.19 0.29 -5.94
N LEU A 34 4.15 0.07 -5.12
CA LEU A 34 3.38 1.16 -4.50
C LEU A 34 4.31 2.12 -3.73
N GLY A 35 5.20 1.57 -2.93
CA GLY A 35 6.17 2.35 -2.16
C GLY A 35 7.14 3.14 -3.02
N SER A 36 7.68 2.54 -4.10
CA SER A 36 8.61 3.24 -5.00
C SER A 36 7.92 4.34 -5.81
N ALA A 37 6.69 4.10 -6.29
CA ALA A 37 5.90 5.09 -7.03
C ALA A 37 5.55 6.31 -6.14
N ALA A 38 5.14 6.07 -4.90
CA ALA A 38 4.87 7.15 -3.94
C ALA A 38 6.15 7.91 -3.57
N SER A 39 7.25 7.19 -3.30
CA SER A 39 8.55 7.79 -2.95
C SER A 39 9.09 8.70 -4.04
N ALA A 40 8.89 8.37 -5.32
CA ALA A 40 9.23 9.23 -6.46
C ALA A 40 8.47 10.57 -6.46
N LYS A 41 7.38 10.67 -5.69
CA LYS A 41 6.60 11.91 -5.47
C LYS A 41 6.83 12.53 -4.09
N GLY A 42 7.82 12.07 -3.34
CA GLY A 42 8.09 12.53 -1.98
C GLY A 42 7.03 12.12 -0.96
N LYS A 43 6.24 11.06 -1.24
CA LYS A 43 5.19 10.53 -0.38
C LYS A 43 5.58 9.13 0.11
N TYR A 44 4.94 8.66 1.17
CA TYR A 44 4.97 7.23 1.52
C TYR A 44 3.71 6.52 1.02
N PHE A 45 3.81 5.21 0.84
CA PHE A 45 2.66 4.32 0.71
C PHE A 45 2.78 3.22 1.75
N GLY A 46 1.81 3.14 2.65
CA GLY A 46 1.82 2.27 3.81
C GLY A 46 0.68 1.26 3.84
N THR A 47 0.75 0.36 4.82
CA THR A 47 -0.30 -0.61 5.12
C THR A 47 -0.42 -0.88 6.61
N ALA A 48 -1.62 -1.26 7.06
CA ALA A 48 -1.78 -1.91 8.35
C ALA A 48 -1.20 -3.33 8.30
N ALA A 49 -0.57 -3.77 9.39
CA ALA A 49 0.01 -5.11 9.50
C ALA A 49 -0.28 -5.75 10.86
N ALA A 50 -0.49 -7.08 10.85
CA ALA A 50 -0.74 -7.90 12.01
C ALA A 50 0.37 -8.94 12.19
N ALA A 51 1.00 -8.98 13.37
CA ALA A 51 2.14 -9.85 13.67
C ALA A 51 1.81 -11.35 13.50
N TYR A 52 0.60 -11.77 13.86
CA TYR A 52 0.17 -13.17 13.76
C TYR A 52 0.13 -13.71 12.31
N LYS A 53 0.13 -12.81 11.31
CA LYS A 53 0.16 -13.17 9.88
C LYS A 53 1.59 -13.34 9.33
N PHE A 54 2.63 -13.13 10.11
CA PHE A 54 4.01 -13.16 9.62
C PHE A 54 4.54 -14.56 9.25
N SER A 55 3.81 -15.61 9.58
CA SER A 55 4.07 -16.97 9.07
C SER A 55 3.58 -17.18 7.62
N ASP A 56 2.72 -16.29 7.09
CA ASP A 56 2.27 -16.32 5.71
C ASP A 56 3.28 -15.62 4.79
N SER A 57 3.96 -16.40 3.95
CA SER A 57 5.01 -15.90 3.06
C SER A 57 4.48 -14.97 1.95
N VAL A 58 3.23 -15.15 1.51
CA VAL A 58 2.59 -14.25 0.53
C VAL A 58 2.34 -12.90 1.19
N TYR A 59 1.78 -12.91 2.40
CA TYR A 59 1.53 -11.70 3.18
C TYR A 59 2.83 -10.90 3.43
N THR A 60 3.85 -11.57 3.95
CA THR A 60 5.12 -10.92 4.27
C THR A 60 5.88 -10.47 3.03
N GLY A 61 5.81 -11.24 1.93
CA GLY A 61 6.42 -10.87 0.66
C GLY A 61 5.80 -9.60 0.05
N LEU A 62 4.49 -9.42 0.19
CA LEU A 62 3.80 -8.19 -0.20
C LEU A 62 4.14 -7.03 0.74
N LEU A 63 4.09 -7.27 2.07
CA LEU A 63 4.42 -6.27 3.08
C LEU A 63 5.80 -5.65 2.84
N ASP A 64 6.81 -6.49 2.65
CA ASP A 64 8.20 -6.03 2.54
C ASP A 64 8.49 -5.33 1.21
N ARG A 65 7.82 -5.77 0.12
CA ARG A 65 8.09 -5.27 -1.22
C ARG A 65 7.32 -3.99 -1.56
N GLU A 66 6.05 -3.92 -1.18
CA GLU A 66 5.13 -2.91 -1.72
C GLU A 66 5.05 -1.63 -0.89
N PHE A 67 5.41 -1.69 0.39
CA PHE A 67 5.12 -0.60 1.32
C PHE A 67 6.38 0.03 1.91
N THR A 68 6.30 1.32 2.23
CA THR A 68 7.37 2.11 2.88
C THR A 68 6.99 2.62 4.26
N MET A 69 5.75 2.32 4.69
CA MET A 69 5.21 2.64 6.02
C MET A 69 4.40 1.45 6.51
N VAL A 70 4.50 1.12 7.79
CA VAL A 70 3.73 0.06 8.44
C VAL A 70 3.03 0.62 9.67
N THR A 71 1.75 0.29 9.84
CA THR A 71 0.96 0.60 11.04
C THR A 71 0.55 -0.71 11.70
N PRO A 72 0.94 -1.01 12.95
CA PRO A 72 0.41 -2.16 13.67
C PRO A 72 -1.11 -2.05 13.79
N GLU A 73 -1.83 -3.07 13.29
CA GLU A 73 -3.29 -3.01 13.21
C GLU A 73 -3.96 -3.01 14.59
N ASN A 74 -3.44 -3.85 15.50
CA ASN A 74 -3.97 -3.98 16.86
C ASN A 74 -2.89 -3.98 17.95
N GLU A 75 -1.65 -4.30 17.60
CA GLU A 75 -0.60 -4.67 18.56
C GLU A 75 -0.07 -3.48 19.38
N MET A 76 -0.39 -2.23 19.00
CA MET A 76 -0.03 -1.02 19.76
C MET A 76 -1.22 -0.37 20.47
N LYS A 77 -2.41 -0.97 20.42
CA LYS A 77 -3.59 -0.48 21.14
C LYS A 77 -3.47 -0.72 22.64
N TRP A 78 -4.23 -0.01 23.43
CA TRP A 78 -4.09 0.00 24.90
C TRP A 78 -4.23 -1.38 25.52
N ASP A 79 -5.26 -2.15 25.11
CA ASP A 79 -5.49 -3.51 25.59
C ASP A 79 -4.34 -4.49 25.26
N ALA A 80 -3.67 -4.29 24.14
CA ALA A 80 -2.54 -5.12 23.72
C ALA A 80 -1.24 -4.76 24.44
N THR A 81 -1.00 -3.46 24.69
CA THR A 81 0.27 -2.98 25.26
C THR A 81 0.27 -2.89 26.77
N GLU A 82 -0.91 -2.81 27.42
CA GLU A 82 -1.06 -2.78 28.88
C GLU A 82 -2.27 -3.63 29.33
N PRO A 83 -2.22 -4.97 29.12
CA PRO A 83 -3.36 -5.86 29.42
C PRO A 83 -3.77 -5.87 30.90
N SER A 84 -2.85 -5.57 31.81
CA SER A 84 -3.10 -5.36 33.23
C SER A 84 -2.46 -4.06 33.69
N GLN A 85 -3.07 -3.38 34.64
CA GLN A 85 -2.60 -2.06 35.06
C GLN A 85 -1.13 -2.08 35.50
N ASN A 86 -0.33 -1.20 34.92
CA ASN A 86 1.13 -1.09 35.09
C ASN A 86 1.93 -2.34 34.65
N SER A 87 1.33 -3.25 33.89
CA SER A 87 2.01 -4.41 33.30
C SER A 87 2.03 -4.28 31.79
N PHE A 88 3.17 -3.85 31.26
CA PHE A 88 3.33 -3.58 29.84
C PHE A 88 3.85 -4.79 29.06
N SER A 89 3.33 -5.01 27.85
CA SER A 89 3.73 -6.06 26.93
C SER A 89 3.89 -5.48 25.53
N TYR A 90 5.09 -5.58 24.96
CA TYR A 90 5.40 -4.99 23.67
C TYR A 90 5.77 -6.04 22.61
N SER A 91 5.86 -7.32 22.96
CA SER A 91 6.46 -8.36 22.11
C SER A 91 5.86 -8.46 20.70
N SER A 92 4.53 -8.38 20.59
CA SER A 92 3.84 -8.44 19.29
C SER A 92 4.08 -7.18 18.46
N ALA A 93 4.02 -6.00 19.10
CA ALA A 93 4.28 -4.73 18.44
C ALA A 93 5.77 -4.61 18.05
N ASP A 94 6.70 -5.03 18.91
CA ASP A 94 8.15 -5.07 18.63
C ASP A 94 8.45 -5.96 17.43
N THR A 95 7.72 -7.08 17.25
CA THR A 95 7.86 -7.95 16.09
C THR A 95 7.58 -7.19 14.79
N ILE A 96 6.53 -6.35 14.76
CA ILE A 96 6.19 -5.53 13.59
C ILE A 96 7.23 -4.42 13.39
N VAL A 97 7.60 -3.69 14.46
CA VAL A 97 8.57 -2.58 14.39
C VAL A 97 9.92 -3.08 13.91
N ASN A 98 10.42 -4.19 14.47
CA ASN A 98 11.71 -4.76 14.09
C ASN A 98 11.72 -5.23 12.63
N ARG A 99 10.63 -5.87 12.15
CA ARG A 99 10.50 -6.25 10.74
C ARG A 99 10.50 -5.02 9.84
N ALA A 100 9.70 -4.02 10.13
CA ALA A 100 9.63 -2.79 9.35
C ALA A 100 11.01 -2.11 9.26
N LYS A 101 11.72 -1.98 10.39
CA LYS A 101 13.08 -1.40 10.43
C LYS A 101 14.07 -2.21 9.61
N ALA A 102 14.02 -3.54 9.70
CA ALA A 102 14.92 -4.42 8.92
C ALA A 102 14.70 -4.27 7.40
N ASN A 103 13.49 -3.91 6.98
CA ASN A 103 13.13 -3.66 5.57
C ASN A 103 13.22 -2.16 5.17
N GLY A 104 13.75 -1.29 6.03
CA GLY A 104 13.87 0.15 5.76
C GLY A 104 12.52 0.89 5.72
N GLN A 105 11.47 0.30 6.26
CA GLN A 105 10.14 0.89 6.33
C GLN A 105 10.01 1.76 7.59
N ARG A 106 9.23 2.83 7.50
CA ARG A 106 8.83 3.65 8.66
C ARG A 106 7.66 3.01 9.38
N VAL A 107 7.46 3.37 10.64
CA VAL A 107 6.34 2.86 11.45
C VAL A 107 5.50 4.02 11.96
N ARG A 108 4.16 3.88 11.85
CA ARG A 108 3.16 4.72 12.51
C ARG A 108 2.57 3.95 13.69
N GLY A 109 2.67 4.47 14.89
CA GLY A 109 2.05 3.88 16.09
C GLY A 109 0.55 4.17 16.15
N HIS A 110 -0.28 3.15 16.46
CA HIS A 110 -1.73 3.25 16.50
C HIS A 110 -2.31 2.38 17.64
N ALA A 111 -2.93 2.95 18.65
CA ALA A 111 -3.11 4.35 19.01
C ALA A 111 -2.89 4.50 20.52
N LEU A 112 -2.39 5.67 20.98
CA LEU A 112 -2.08 5.86 22.41
C LEU A 112 -3.33 6.05 23.27
N ALA A 113 -4.32 6.81 22.80
CA ALA A 113 -5.57 7.05 23.53
C ALA A 113 -6.78 6.93 22.59
N TRP A 114 -7.60 5.95 22.83
CA TRP A 114 -8.82 5.67 22.09
C TRP A 114 -9.92 5.17 23.03
N HIS A 115 -11.16 5.52 22.75
CA HIS A 115 -12.33 5.11 23.53
C HIS A 115 -12.65 3.61 23.39
N SER A 116 -12.15 2.96 22.34
CA SER A 116 -12.31 1.54 22.05
C SER A 116 -11.02 0.78 22.36
N GLN A 117 -11.08 -0.55 22.39
CA GLN A 117 -9.97 -1.46 22.70
C GLN A 117 -9.12 -1.02 23.90
N GLN A 118 -9.80 -0.52 24.97
CA GLN A 118 -9.22 -0.34 26.28
C GLN A 118 -9.27 -1.68 27.03
N PRO A 119 -8.25 -2.01 27.85
CA PRO A 119 -8.31 -3.19 28.71
C PRO A 119 -9.41 -3.01 29.76
N GLY A 120 -10.02 -4.12 30.20
CA GLY A 120 -11.15 -4.10 31.12
C GLY A 120 -10.89 -3.32 32.43
N TRP A 121 -9.65 -3.34 32.93
CA TRP A 121 -9.27 -2.56 34.12
C TRP A 121 -9.33 -1.05 33.85
N ALA A 122 -8.90 -0.57 32.67
CA ALA A 122 -8.92 0.87 32.35
C ALA A 122 -10.36 1.34 32.06
N SER A 123 -11.15 0.54 31.33
CA SER A 123 -12.55 0.88 31.01
C SER A 123 -13.45 0.93 32.26
N SER A 124 -13.05 0.31 33.37
CA SER A 124 -13.74 0.38 34.67
C SER A 124 -13.42 1.63 35.50
N LEU A 125 -12.36 2.38 35.12
CA LEU A 125 -11.95 3.60 35.81
C LEU A 125 -12.74 4.83 35.30
N SER A 126 -12.75 5.87 36.13
CA SER A 126 -13.38 7.16 35.79
C SER A 126 -12.62 8.34 36.39
N GLY A 127 -12.94 9.56 35.95
CA GLY A 127 -12.41 10.81 36.50
C GLY A 127 -10.88 10.84 36.57
N THR A 128 -10.34 11.28 37.68
CA THR A 128 -8.88 11.44 37.91
C THR A 128 -8.13 10.10 37.79
N ALA A 129 -8.73 8.99 38.23
CA ALA A 129 -8.09 7.68 38.17
C ALA A 129 -7.84 7.25 36.71
N LEU A 130 -8.84 7.39 35.82
CA LEU A 130 -8.69 7.09 34.39
C LEU A 130 -7.72 8.07 33.71
N ARG A 131 -7.79 9.37 34.06
CA ARG A 131 -6.84 10.37 33.54
C ARG A 131 -5.39 10.00 33.84
N ASN A 132 -5.11 9.64 35.12
CA ASN A 132 -3.76 9.23 35.53
C ASN A 132 -3.32 7.93 34.82
N ALA A 133 -4.23 6.98 34.66
CA ALA A 133 -3.97 5.75 33.89
C ALA A 133 -3.62 6.05 32.43
N MET A 134 -4.37 6.93 31.75
CA MET A 134 -4.07 7.36 30.38
C MET A 134 -2.69 8.03 30.27
N VAL A 135 -2.38 8.95 31.17
CA VAL A 135 -1.06 9.63 31.22
C VAL A 135 0.07 8.62 31.43
N ASN A 136 -0.09 7.68 32.34
CA ASN A 136 0.89 6.63 32.62
C ASN A 136 1.06 5.72 31.38
N HIS A 137 -0.04 5.29 30.77
CA HIS A 137 -0.05 4.47 29.55
C HIS A 137 0.72 5.16 28.42
N ILE A 138 0.33 6.38 28.07
CA ILE A 138 0.98 7.16 26.99
C ILE A 138 2.48 7.32 27.28
N THR A 139 2.84 7.66 28.53
CA THR A 139 4.23 7.85 28.92
C THR A 139 5.07 6.60 28.69
N ASN A 140 4.60 5.44 29.14
CA ASN A 140 5.35 4.18 29.05
C ASN A 140 5.45 3.71 27.60
N VAL A 141 4.33 3.70 26.84
CA VAL A 141 4.32 3.21 25.46
C VAL A 141 5.14 4.13 24.55
N ALA A 142 4.95 5.44 24.63
CA ALA A 142 5.71 6.38 23.80
C ALA A 142 7.21 6.40 24.19
N THR A 143 7.57 6.18 25.45
CA THR A 143 8.97 6.07 25.88
C THR A 143 9.61 4.79 25.35
N HIS A 144 8.91 3.66 25.35
CA HIS A 144 9.42 2.40 24.80
C HIS A 144 9.80 2.53 23.31
N TYR A 145 9.00 3.24 22.54
CA TYR A 145 9.23 3.44 21.09
C TYR A 145 9.95 4.76 20.75
N LYS A 146 10.46 5.49 21.75
CA LYS A 146 11.13 6.78 21.54
C LYS A 146 12.20 6.71 20.47
N GLY A 147 12.09 7.59 19.46
CA GLY A 147 13.02 7.67 18.34
C GLY A 147 12.91 6.54 17.31
N GLN A 148 11.92 5.66 17.42
CA GLN A 148 11.74 4.51 16.54
C GLN A 148 10.61 4.69 15.54
N LEU A 149 9.63 5.56 15.86
CA LEU A 149 8.42 5.74 15.05
C LEU A 149 8.47 7.07 14.28
N TYR A 150 7.87 7.07 13.11
CA TYR A 150 7.66 8.27 12.33
C TYR A 150 6.57 9.16 12.93
N ALA A 151 5.46 8.55 13.34
CA ALA A 151 4.30 9.25 13.86
C ALA A 151 3.56 8.40 14.91
N TRP A 152 2.79 9.05 15.79
CA TRP A 152 1.81 8.44 16.67
C TRP A 152 0.41 8.97 16.38
N ASP A 153 -0.57 8.09 16.30
CA ASP A 153 -1.96 8.44 16.57
C ASP A 153 -2.12 8.62 18.08
N VAL A 154 -1.93 9.85 18.54
CA VAL A 154 -1.99 10.16 19.98
C VAL A 154 -3.41 9.99 20.50
N VAL A 155 -4.38 10.49 19.74
CA VAL A 155 -5.80 10.35 20.02
C VAL A 155 -6.52 9.89 18.76
N ASN A 156 -7.33 8.86 18.92
CA ASN A 156 -8.18 8.30 17.87
C ASN A 156 -9.66 8.52 18.18
N GLU A 157 -10.42 9.06 17.23
CA GLU A 157 -11.90 9.09 17.18
C GLU A 157 -12.59 9.77 18.39
N ALA A 158 -12.12 10.95 18.77
CA ALA A 158 -12.68 11.69 19.90
C ALA A 158 -13.92 12.53 19.60
N PHE A 159 -14.39 12.54 18.34
CA PHE A 159 -15.59 13.27 17.93
C PHE A 159 -16.74 12.32 17.59
N SER A 160 -17.96 12.77 17.84
CA SER A 160 -19.18 12.00 17.64
C SER A 160 -19.58 11.90 16.16
N ASP A 161 -20.32 10.85 15.82
CA ASP A 161 -20.93 10.67 14.49
C ASP A 161 -22.38 11.18 14.45
N ASN A 162 -22.83 11.93 15.46
CA ASN A 162 -24.18 12.49 15.51
C ASN A 162 -24.45 13.59 14.47
N GLY A 163 -23.43 14.01 13.72
CA GLY A 163 -23.57 15.03 12.69
C GLY A 163 -23.55 16.48 13.20
N ASP A 164 -23.34 16.69 14.52
CA ASP A 164 -23.33 18.00 15.17
C ASP A 164 -21.93 18.54 15.49
N GLY A 165 -20.89 17.73 15.25
CA GLY A 165 -19.50 18.07 15.57
C GLY A 165 -19.15 18.01 17.05
N SER A 166 -20.00 17.43 17.88
CA SER A 166 -19.75 17.29 19.31
C SER A 166 -18.63 16.29 19.62
N ARG A 167 -18.07 16.40 20.84
CA ARG A 167 -17.15 15.38 21.38
C ARG A 167 -17.90 14.06 21.55
N ARG A 168 -17.22 12.95 21.25
CA ARG A 168 -17.74 11.61 21.50
C ARG A 168 -17.93 11.41 23.01
N SER A 169 -19.12 11.00 23.42
CA SER A 169 -19.38 10.58 24.80
C SER A 169 -18.58 9.30 25.10
N SER A 170 -17.52 9.42 25.86
CA SER A 170 -16.65 8.33 26.26
C SER A 170 -16.16 8.52 27.69
N ASN A 171 -15.64 7.45 28.32
CA ASN A 171 -15.03 7.55 29.63
C ASN A 171 -13.83 8.52 29.65
N LEU A 172 -13.04 8.57 28.55
CA LEU A 172 -11.94 9.54 28.41
C LEU A 172 -12.46 10.99 28.38
N GLN A 173 -13.54 11.27 27.63
CA GLN A 173 -14.14 12.60 27.58
C GLN A 173 -14.68 13.03 28.95
N GLN A 174 -15.14 12.08 29.78
CA GLN A 174 -15.64 12.36 31.14
C GLN A 174 -14.52 12.71 32.11
N THR A 175 -13.23 12.50 31.76
CA THR A 175 -12.10 12.94 32.58
C THR A 175 -11.86 14.45 32.55
N GLY A 176 -12.49 15.16 31.59
CA GLY A 176 -12.42 16.63 31.41
C GLY A 176 -12.22 16.99 29.92
N ASN A 177 -12.64 18.21 29.57
CA ASN A 177 -12.58 18.68 28.16
C ASN A 177 -11.16 18.83 27.60
N ASP A 178 -10.16 18.86 28.43
CA ASP A 178 -8.74 19.02 28.10
C ASP A 178 -7.99 17.69 27.94
N TRP A 179 -8.67 16.55 28.02
CA TRP A 179 -8.01 15.23 27.98
C TRP A 179 -7.19 14.98 26.72
N ILE A 180 -7.66 15.50 25.56
CA ILE A 180 -6.93 15.38 24.29
C ILE A 180 -5.62 16.19 24.37
N GLU A 181 -5.70 17.42 24.84
CA GLU A 181 -4.51 18.27 25.03
C GLU A 181 -3.51 17.62 25.99
N VAL A 182 -3.98 17.04 27.09
CA VAL A 182 -3.14 16.29 28.03
C VAL A 182 -2.47 15.11 27.36
N ALA A 183 -3.19 14.35 26.54
CA ALA A 183 -2.62 13.23 25.79
C ALA A 183 -1.48 13.69 24.84
N PHE A 184 -1.68 14.76 24.07
CA PHE A 184 -0.65 15.31 23.18
C PHE A 184 0.57 15.83 23.92
N LYS A 185 0.39 16.58 25.01
CA LYS A 185 1.49 17.06 25.84
C LYS A 185 2.27 15.91 26.49
N THR A 186 1.58 14.89 26.97
CA THR A 186 2.21 13.69 27.52
C THR A 186 3.03 12.94 26.49
N ALA A 187 2.48 12.71 25.30
CA ALA A 187 3.17 12.03 24.21
C ALA A 187 4.44 12.79 23.78
N ARG A 188 4.38 14.11 23.66
CA ARG A 188 5.54 14.94 23.33
C ARG A 188 6.61 14.94 24.41
N ALA A 189 6.21 14.91 25.68
CA ALA A 189 7.16 14.79 26.79
C ALA A 189 7.88 13.44 26.80
N ALA A 190 7.19 12.36 26.43
CA ALA A 190 7.74 11.01 26.35
C ALA A 190 8.65 10.84 25.12
N ASP A 191 8.19 11.29 23.95
CA ASP A 191 8.96 11.25 22.69
C ASP A 191 8.91 12.60 21.96
N SER A 192 10.06 13.28 21.92
CA SER A 192 10.21 14.54 21.19
C SER A 192 10.40 14.39 19.68
N THR A 193 10.56 13.18 19.17
CA THR A 193 10.98 12.91 17.80
C THR A 193 9.83 12.50 16.87
N ALA A 194 8.87 11.72 17.34
CA ALA A 194 7.73 11.29 16.57
C ALA A 194 6.77 12.47 16.27
N LYS A 195 6.15 12.43 15.09
CA LYS A 195 5.02 13.32 14.78
C LYS A 195 3.80 12.91 15.56
N LEU A 196 3.08 13.87 16.11
CA LEU A 196 1.90 13.64 16.91
C LEU A 196 0.64 13.97 16.11
N CYS A 197 -0.17 12.95 15.84
CA CYS A 197 -1.35 13.04 14.98
C CYS A 197 -2.65 12.86 15.79
N TYR A 198 -3.68 13.57 15.39
CA TYR A 198 -5.07 13.25 15.67
C TYR A 198 -5.63 12.44 14.49
N ASN A 199 -6.32 11.33 14.73
CA ASN A 199 -6.83 10.43 13.68
C ASN A 199 -8.35 10.21 13.86
N ASP A 200 -9.13 10.26 12.75
CA ASP A 200 -10.56 10.02 12.82
C ASP A 200 -11.14 9.58 11.46
N TYR A 201 -12.32 8.97 11.48
CA TYR A 201 -13.12 8.57 10.32
C TYR A 201 -14.33 9.49 10.12
N ASN A 202 -15.02 9.34 8.98
CA ASN A 202 -16.13 10.23 8.57
C ASN A 202 -15.74 11.72 8.55
N THR A 203 -14.47 11.99 8.29
CA THR A 203 -13.87 13.33 8.24
C THR A 203 -13.39 13.71 6.86
N ASP A 204 -13.71 12.89 5.85
CA ASP A 204 -13.15 12.98 4.51
C ASP A 204 -13.60 14.21 3.72
N GLY A 205 -14.82 14.71 3.95
CA GLY A 205 -15.35 15.95 3.40
C GLY A 205 -15.53 17.05 4.44
N VAL A 206 -15.94 18.23 3.98
CA VAL A 206 -16.30 19.35 4.86
C VAL A 206 -17.69 19.08 5.45
N ASN A 207 -17.69 18.66 6.72
CA ASN A 207 -18.90 18.40 7.50
C ASN A 207 -18.73 18.94 8.93
N ALA A 208 -19.73 18.77 9.79
CA ALA A 208 -19.69 19.28 11.15
C ALA A 208 -18.55 18.63 11.97
N LYS A 209 -18.33 17.32 11.83
CA LYS A 209 -17.27 16.57 12.53
C LYS A 209 -15.89 17.05 12.09
N SER A 210 -15.60 17.07 10.79
CA SER A 210 -14.30 17.54 10.27
C SER A 210 -14.06 19.02 10.57
N THR A 211 -15.12 19.86 10.64
CA THR A 211 -15.01 21.26 11.01
C THR A 211 -14.72 21.43 12.50
N ALA A 212 -15.32 20.62 13.38
CA ALA A 212 -15.00 20.66 14.79
C ALA A 212 -13.55 20.22 15.09
N ILE A 213 -13.05 19.19 14.38
CA ILE A 213 -11.65 18.78 14.43
C ILE A 213 -10.73 19.90 13.91
N TYR A 214 -11.08 20.53 12.78
CA TYR A 214 -10.33 21.67 12.25
C TYR A 214 -10.20 22.81 13.29
N ASN A 215 -11.30 23.16 13.96
CA ASN A 215 -11.31 24.19 14.99
C ASN A 215 -10.46 23.79 16.19
N MET A 216 -10.48 22.53 16.61
CA MET A 216 -9.61 22.02 17.68
C MET A 216 -8.13 22.12 17.28
N VAL A 217 -7.76 21.71 16.08
CA VAL A 217 -6.37 21.81 15.60
C VAL A 217 -5.90 23.25 15.55
N LYS A 218 -6.74 24.15 15.04
CA LYS A 218 -6.46 25.60 15.00
C LYS A 218 -6.24 26.18 16.41
N ASP A 219 -7.10 25.82 17.36
CA ASP A 219 -6.95 26.23 18.77
C ASP A 219 -5.67 25.66 19.40
N PHE A 220 -5.39 24.37 19.18
CA PHE A 220 -4.18 23.72 19.68
C PHE A 220 -2.91 24.42 19.19
N LEU A 221 -2.83 24.71 17.91
CA LEU A 221 -1.69 25.44 17.32
C LEU A 221 -1.54 26.84 17.94
N ALA A 222 -2.65 27.57 18.10
CA ALA A 222 -2.65 28.92 18.69
C ALA A 222 -2.17 28.91 20.16
N ARG A 223 -2.43 27.82 20.91
CA ARG A 223 -2.02 27.65 22.31
C ARG A 223 -0.71 26.87 22.50
N GLY A 224 -0.03 26.50 21.42
CA GLY A 224 1.23 25.75 21.46
C GLY A 224 1.09 24.30 21.96
N VAL A 225 -0.10 23.69 21.79
CA VAL A 225 -0.28 22.25 22.01
C VAL A 225 0.41 21.50 20.85
N PRO A 226 1.25 20.49 21.13
CA PRO A 226 2.12 19.87 20.14
C PRO A 226 1.37 18.89 19.24
N ILE A 227 0.65 19.41 18.25
CA ILE A 227 0.01 18.64 17.19
C ILE A 227 0.74 18.89 15.85
N ASP A 228 1.22 17.83 15.20
CA ASP A 228 1.99 17.91 13.97
C ASP A 228 1.18 17.48 12.74
N CYS A 229 0.17 16.64 12.91
CA CYS A 229 -0.56 16.02 11.81
C CYS A 229 -2.02 15.67 12.16
N VAL A 230 -2.83 15.55 11.09
CA VAL A 230 -4.18 15.01 11.14
C VAL A 230 -4.26 13.81 10.20
N GLY A 231 -4.76 12.68 10.72
CA GLY A 231 -5.05 11.47 9.98
C GLY A 231 -6.52 11.42 9.56
N PHE A 232 -6.74 11.08 8.29
CA PHE A 232 -8.04 10.82 7.69
C PHE A 232 -8.11 9.32 7.39
N GLN A 233 -8.98 8.59 8.10
CA GLN A 233 -9.03 7.12 7.96
C GLN A 233 -9.46 6.72 6.56
N SER A 234 -10.44 7.40 5.98
CA SER A 234 -10.93 7.18 4.61
C SER A 234 -11.44 5.75 4.36
N HIS A 235 -12.34 5.28 5.23
CA HIS A 235 -13.09 4.04 5.03
C HIS A 235 -14.28 4.28 4.08
N ILE A 236 -14.06 4.06 2.79
CA ILE A 236 -14.98 4.45 1.73
C ILE A 236 -15.88 3.30 1.30
N ASN A 237 -17.20 3.55 1.28
CA ASN A 237 -18.22 2.58 0.83
C ASN A 237 -19.46 3.32 0.29
N SER A 238 -20.54 2.58 0.00
CA SER A 238 -21.78 3.18 -0.51
C SER A 238 -22.49 4.12 0.49
N ALA A 239 -22.32 3.88 1.80
CA ALA A 239 -22.88 4.74 2.84
C ALA A 239 -22.00 5.96 3.15
N SER A 240 -20.69 5.84 2.91
CA SER A 240 -19.70 6.91 3.07
C SER A 240 -18.84 7.00 1.80
N PRO A 241 -19.40 7.51 0.69
CA PRO A 241 -18.68 7.63 -0.58
C PRO A 241 -17.59 8.71 -0.50
N LEU A 242 -16.60 8.65 -1.40
CA LEU A 242 -15.58 9.69 -1.50
C LEU A 242 -16.23 11.05 -1.80
N PRO A 243 -16.11 12.04 -0.89
CA PRO A 243 -16.75 13.33 -1.08
C PRO A 243 -16.12 14.12 -2.24
N SER A 244 -16.91 14.91 -2.94
CA SER A 244 -16.42 15.76 -4.03
C SER A 244 -15.46 16.87 -3.57
N ASP A 245 -15.53 17.26 -2.30
CA ASP A 245 -14.68 18.27 -1.65
C ASP A 245 -13.50 17.67 -0.85
N TYR A 246 -13.22 16.36 -1.03
CA TYR A 246 -12.15 15.63 -0.32
C TYR A 246 -10.81 16.39 -0.37
N GLN A 247 -10.35 16.77 -1.57
CA GLN A 247 -9.10 17.51 -1.72
C GLN A 247 -9.15 18.87 -1.01
N ALA A 248 -10.23 19.62 -1.12
CA ALA A 248 -10.39 20.92 -0.47
C ALA A 248 -10.38 20.77 1.06
N ASN A 249 -10.97 19.69 1.56
CA ASN A 249 -10.94 19.38 2.99
C ASN A 249 -9.53 19.05 3.49
N LEU A 250 -8.76 18.25 2.77
CA LEU A 250 -7.34 18.01 3.09
C LEU A 250 -6.54 19.33 3.08
N GLN A 251 -6.77 20.17 2.06
CA GLN A 251 -6.06 21.45 1.88
C GLN A 251 -6.29 22.39 3.06
N ARG A 252 -7.54 22.56 3.54
CA ARG A 252 -7.80 23.49 4.66
C ARG A 252 -7.04 23.10 5.94
N PHE A 253 -6.85 21.79 6.23
CA PHE A 253 -6.01 21.36 7.35
C PHE A 253 -4.53 21.64 7.07
N ALA A 254 -4.07 21.38 5.85
CA ALA A 254 -2.72 21.69 5.41
C ALA A 254 -2.40 23.19 5.55
N ASP A 255 -3.37 24.07 5.31
CA ASP A 255 -3.24 25.53 5.43
C ASP A 255 -3.06 25.98 6.89
N LEU A 256 -3.46 25.18 7.88
CA LEU A 256 -3.13 25.41 9.29
C LEU A 256 -1.65 25.18 9.61
N GLY A 257 -0.90 24.55 8.70
CA GLY A 257 0.51 24.26 8.88
C GLY A 257 0.82 22.82 9.30
N VAL A 258 -0.19 22.00 9.62
CA VAL A 258 -0.01 20.59 9.98
C VAL A 258 0.11 19.69 8.74
N GLU A 259 0.74 18.52 8.88
CA GLU A 259 0.65 17.48 7.87
C GLU A 259 -0.75 16.87 7.83
N VAL A 260 -1.19 16.47 6.65
CA VAL A 260 -2.37 15.61 6.46
C VAL A 260 -1.90 14.25 5.97
N GLN A 261 -2.49 13.20 6.51
CA GLN A 261 -2.12 11.83 6.21
C GLN A 261 -3.39 10.99 6.02
N ILE A 262 -3.43 10.20 4.95
CA ILE A 262 -4.51 9.24 4.72
C ILE A 262 -4.05 7.95 5.40
N THR A 263 -4.79 7.48 6.41
CA THR A 263 -4.23 6.58 7.41
C THR A 263 -4.76 5.15 7.37
N GLU A 264 -5.97 4.93 6.83
CA GLU A 264 -6.64 3.63 6.93
C GLU A 264 -7.47 3.32 5.68
N LEU A 265 -7.01 3.79 4.52
CA LEU A 265 -7.76 3.74 3.28
C LEU A 265 -8.18 2.31 2.94
N ASP A 266 -9.47 2.10 2.86
CA ASP A 266 -10.10 0.95 2.25
C ASP A 266 -11.35 1.38 1.46
N ILE A 267 -11.56 0.80 0.29
CA ILE A 267 -12.62 1.21 -0.64
C ILE A 267 -13.42 -0.01 -1.07
N ALA A 268 -14.66 -0.10 -0.62
CA ALA A 268 -15.54 -1.23 -0.93
C ALA A 268 -15.74 -1.42 -2.45
N GLY A 269 -15.82 -2.68 -2.87
CA GLY A 269 -16.10 -3.08 -4.24
C GLY A 269 -14.90 -3.57 -5.02
N SER A 270 -15.01 -3.55 -6.34
CA SER A 270 -13.99 -4.08 -7.26
C SER A 270 -14.07 -3.40 -8.64
N GLY A 271 -13.17 -3.77 -9.54
CA GLY A 271 -13.17 -3.31 -10.93
C GLY A 271 -12.90 -1.82 -11.09
N THR A 272 -13.45 -1.22 -12.14
CA THR A 272 -13.12 0.15 -12.56
C THR A 272 -13.57 1.21 -11.56
N THR A 273 -14.72 1.02 -10.90
CA THR A 273 -15.25 1.99 -9.94
C THR A 273 -14.32 2.12 -8.74
N GLN A 274 -13.94 0.99 -8.12
CA GLN A 274 -12.97 0.97 -7.02
C GLN A 274 -11.63 1.56 -7.46
N ALA A 275 -11.13 1.15 -8.63
CA ALA A 275 -9.87 1.60 -9.19
C ALA A 275 -9.82 3.13 -9.39
N ASN A 276 -10.89 3.72 -9.93
CA ASN A 276 -10.99 5.17 -10.12
C ASN A 276 -11.05 5.92 -8.78
N THR A 277 -11.76 5.38 -7.78
CA THR A 277 -11.84 5.99 -6.46
C THR A 277 -10.48 6.01 -5.78
N TYR A 278 -9.71 4.91 -5.80
CA TYR A 278 -8.33 4.88 -5.34
C TYR A 278 -7.44 5.90 -6.05
N ALA A 279 -7.53 5.98 -7.39
CA ALA A 279 -6.78 6.96 -8.16
C ALA A 279 -7.13 8.41 -7.78
N ASN A 280 -8.40 8.70 -7.49
CA ASN A 280 -8.84 10.03 -7.07
C ASN A 280 -8.29 10.42 -5.68
N VAL A 281 -8.25 9.48 -4.74
CA VAL A 281 -7.60 9.68 -3.43
C VAL A 281 -6.11 10.00 -3.59
N VAL A 282 -5.40 9.24 -4.41
CA VAL A 282 -3.97 9.50 -4.71
C VAL A 282 -3.78 10.89 -5.32
N LYS A 283 -4.59 11.27 -6.32
CA LYS A 283 -4.53 12.59 -6.96
C LYS A 283 -4.78 13.72 -5.97
N ALA A 284 -5.77 13.56 -5.08
CA ALA A 284 -6.06 14.54 -4.04
C ALA A 284 -4.87 14.72 -3.08
N CYS A 285 -4.24 13.63 -2.63
CA CYS A 285 -3.04 13.70 -1.80
C CYS A 285 -1.86 14.36 -2.53
N LEU A 286 -1.67 14.07 -3.81
CA LEU A 286 -0.61 14.70 -4.62
C LEU A 286 -0.82 16.20 -4.82
N ALA A 287 -2.05 16.65 -4.92
CA ALA A 287 -2.39 18.07 -5.09
C ALA A 287 -2.16 18.88 -3.80
N VAL A 288 -2.15 18.25 -2.63
CA VAL A 288 -1.94 18.90 -1.32
C VAL A 288 -0.48 18.69 -0.89
N THR A 289 0.30 19.76 -0.88
CA THR A 289 1.75 19.69 -0.59
C THR A 289 2.05 19.04 0.75
N LYS A 290 1.27 19.32 1.79
CA LYS A 290 1.42 18.78 3.14
C LYS A 290 0.75 17.39 3.32
N CYS A 291 0.12 16.80 2.30
CA CYS A 291 -0.23 15.39 2.34
C CYS A 291 1.06 14.58 2.20
N THR A 292 1.44 13.87 3.24
CA THR A 292 2.75 13.19 3.30
C THR A 292 2.70 11.73 2.88
N GLY A 293 1.51 11.14 2.82
CA GLY A 293 1.35 9.77 2.32
C GLY A 293 -0.03 9.16 2.55
N ILE A 294 -0.13 7.92 2.12
CA ILE A 294 -1.35 7.13 2.13
C ILE A 294 -1.02 5.77 2.74
N THR A 295 -1.86 5.31 3.66
CA THR A 295 -1.82 3.96 4.24
C THR A 295 -3.14 3.26 3.94
N VAL A 296 -3.10 2.06 3.35
CA VAL A 296 -4.27 1.18 3.20
C VAL A 296 -4.44 0.33 4.44
N TRP A 297 -5.70 -0.03 4.80
CA TRP A 297 -5.96 -0.76 6.06
C TRP A 297 -5.96 -2.27 5.86
N GLY A 298 -4.80 -2.79 5.44
CA GLY A 298 -4.54 -4.21 5.19
C GLY A 298 -3.87 -4.46 3.85
N ILE A 299 -3.49 -5.71 3.57
CA ILE A 299 -2.74 -6.09 2.37
C ILE A 299 -3.64 -6.72 1.32
N ARG A 300 -4.26 -7.88 1.64
CA ARG A 300 -5.19 -8.60 0.76
C ARG A 300 -6.63 -8.41 1.22
N ASP A 301 -7.58 -8.57 0.32
CA ASP A 301 -9.00 -8.50 0.67
C ASP A 301 -9.36 -9.42 1.85
N SER A 302 -8.79 -10.63 1.89
CA SER A 302 -8.96 -11.57 3.02
C SER A 302 -8.34 -11.13 4.33
N ASP A 303 -7.41 -10.17 4.31
CA ASP A 303 -6.75 -9.65 5.51
C ASP A 303 -7.51 -8.46 6.12
N SER A 304 -8.45 -7.88 5.37
CA SER A 304 -9.22 -6.72 5.80
C SER A 304 -10.26 -7.05 6.88
N TRP A 305 -10.42 -6.16 7.85
CA TRP A 305 -11.54 -6.18 8.80
C TRP A 305 -12.91 -6.10 8.09
N ARG A 306 -12.93 -5.62 6.82
CA ARG A 306 -14.09 -5.54 5.93
C ARG A 306 -13.95 -6.49 4.74
N SER A 307 -13.45 -7.70 4.97
CA SER A 307 -13.12 -8.67 3.91
C SER A 307 -14.30 -8.98 2.96
N GLY A 308 -15.54 -8.93 3.45
CA GLY A 308 -16.75 -9.08 2.63
C GLY A 308 -16.95 -7.99 1.58
N ASP A 309 -16.33 -6.83 1.74
CA ASP A 309 -16.42 -5.69 0.82
C ASP A 309 -15.31 -5.69 -0.25
N THR A 310 -14.38 -6.64 -0.22
CA THR A 310 -13.20 -6.73 -1.12
C THR A 310 -12.46 -5.38 -1.27
N PRO A 311 -12.05 -4.72 -0.16
CA PRO A 311 -11.78 -3.29 -0.21
C PRO A 311 -10.34 -2.89 -0.53
N LEU A 312 -9.41 -3.86 -0.63
CA LEU A 312 -7.98 -3.60 -0.71
C LEU A 312 -7.40 -3.71 -2.14
N LEU A 313 -6.08 -3.55 -2.26
CA LEU A 313 -5.38 -3.49 -3.55
C LEU A 313 -4.98 -4.85 -4.11
N PHE A 314 -4.94 -5.87 -3.24
CA PHE A 314 -4.63 -7.25 -3.62
C PHE A 314 -5.83 -8.17 -3.32
N ASP A 315 -6.05 -9.13 -4.19
CA ASP A 315 -7.05 -10.17 -3.98
C ASP A 315 -6.64 -11.14 -2.85
N ASN A 316 -7.49 -12.11 -2.53
CA ASN A 316 -7.24 -13.10 -1.46
C ASN A 316 -5.97 -13.94 -1.69
N SER A 317 -5.53 -14.06 -2.93
CA SER A 317 -4.31 -14.81 -3.32
C SER A 317 -3.06 -13.92 -3.37
N GLY A 318 -3.19 -12.60 -3.15
CA GLY A 318 -2.09 -11.65 -3.25
C GLY A 318 -1.81 -11.13 -4.66
N ASN A 319 -2.73 -11.34 -5.62
CA ASN A 319 -2.58 -10.76 -6.95
C ASN A 319 -3.06 -9.29 -6.94
N PRO A 320 -2.38 -8.40 -7.68
CA PRO A 320 -2.78 -7.00 -7.76
C PRO A 320 -4.12 -6.86 -8.50
N LYS A 321 -5.03 -6.08 -7.93
CA LYS A 321 -6.33 -5.74 -8.52
C LYS A 321 -6.20 -4.54 -9.48
N ALA A 322 -7.27 -4.21 -10.21
CA ALA A 322 -7.32 -3.00 -11.04
C ALA A 322 -6.99 -1.73 -10.23
N ALA A 323 -7.40 -1.69 -8.97
CA ALA A 323 -7.11 -0.61 -8.04
C ALA A 323 -5.60 -0.40 -7.81
N TYR A 324 -4.82 -1.48 -7.67
CA TYR A 324 -3.36 -1.40 -7.58
C TYR A 324 -2.75 -0.67 -8.79
N ASN A 325 -3.13 -1.07 -10.00
CA ASN A 325 -2.62 -0.47 -11.23
C ASN A 325 -3.01 1.01 -11.35
N SER A 326 -4.23 1.36 -10.91
CA SER A 326 -4.70 2.74 -10.91
C SER A 326 -3.93 3.62 -9.91
N VAL A 327 -3.56 3.09 -8.74
CA VAL A 327 -2.69 3.78 -7.77
C VAL A 327 -1.32 4.05 -8.36
N ILE A 328 -0.67 3.04 -8.95
CA ILE A 328 0.64 3.21 -9.62
C ILE A 328 0.56 4.28 -10.71
N SER A 329 -0.47 4.21 -11.57
CA SER A 329 -0.68 5.18 -12.65
C SER A 329 -0.95 6.59 -12.14
N ALA A 330 -1.70 6.74 -11.04
CA ALA A 330 -2.00 8.03 -10.42
C ALA A 330 -0.75 8.69 -9.84
N PHE A 331 0.23 7.92 -9.37
CA PHE A 331 1.57 8.43 -9.02
C PHE A 331 2.42 8.81 -10.26
N GLY A 332 1.90 8.62 -11.48
CA GLY A 332 2.62 8.92 -12.72
C GLY A 332 3.71 7.90 -13.06
N ALA A 333 3.65 6.73 -12.48
CA ALA A 333 4.51 5.60 -12.82
C ALA A 333 3.79 4.67 -13.80
N THR A 334 4.55 3.98 -14.63
CA THR A 334 4.03 2.88 -15.46
C THR A 334 4.20 1.59 -14.68
N THR A 335 3.17 0.76 -14.65
CA THR A 335 3.34 -0.61 -14.21
C THR A 335 4.28 -1.30 -15.18
N SER A 336 5.56 -1.44 -14.80
CA SER A 336 6.43 -2.39 -15.48
C SER A 336 5.90 -3.77 -15.12
N PRO A 337 5.68 -4.68 -16.10
CA PRO A 337 5.29 -6.03 -15.75
C PRO A 337 6.35 -6.58 -14.78
N SER A 338 5.90 -6.99 -13.59
CA SER A 338 6.76 -7.57 -12.56
C SER A 338 7.59 -8.69 -13.20
N ALA A 339 8.91 -8.51 -13.21
CA ALA A 339 9.81 -9.58 -13.61
C ALA A 339 9.69 -10.66 -12.53
N SER A 340 8.84 -11.65 -12.78
CA SER A 340 8.91 -12.94 -12.11
C SER A 340 10.35 -13.44 -12.24
N VAL A 341 10.99 -13.77 -11.12
CA VAL A 341 12.30 -14.45 -11.14
C VAL A 341 12.19 -15.69 -12.00
N SER A 342 12.80 -15.62 -13.18
CA SER A 342 12.79 -16.69 -14.17
C SER A 342 13.87 -17.70 -13.83
N PRO A 343 13.58 -18.99 -13.81
CA PRO A 343 14.60 -19.98 -14.04
C PRO A 343 14.83 -20.08 -15.56
N SER A 344 16.08 -19.88 -15.93
CA SER A 344 16.77 -20.27 -17.15
C SER A 344 16.00 -20.31 -18.48
N ALA A 345 16.43 -19.46 -19.39
CA ALA A 345 15.95 -19.35 -20.76
C ALA A 345 16.07 -20.66 -21.54
N SER A 346 14.96 -21.07 -22.13
CA SER A 346 14.95 -21.87 -23.34
C SER A 346 14.55 -21.00 -24.52
N THR A 347 15.35 -21.03 -25.54
CA THR A 347 15.28 -20.22 -26.77
C THR A 347 13.92 -20.26 -27.43
N SER A 348 13.30 -19.10 -27.60
CA SER A 348 12.04 -18.90 -28.30
C SER A 348 12.25 -18.79 -29.82
N SER A 349 11.48 -19.55 -30.59
CA SER A 349 11.26 -19.32 -32.00
C SER A 349 10.38 -18.07 -32.21
N PRO A 350 10.46 -17.39 -33.39
CA PRO A 350 9.78 -16.12 -33.64
C PRO A 350 8.24 -16.25 -33.65
N PRO A 351 7.49 -15.18 -33.35
CA PRO A 351 6.03 -15.22 -33.32
C PRO A 351 5.42 -15.37 -34.69
N ASN A 352 4.40 -16.20 -34.78
CA ASN A 352 3.59 -16.36 -35.96
C ASN A 352 2.68 -15.13 -36.15
N THR A 353 2.99 -14.30 -37.15
CA THR A 353 2.24 -13.08 -37.49
C THR A 353 1.03 -13.45 -38.37
N GLY A 354 -0.05 -13.83 -37.72
CA GLY A 354 -1.37 -13.96 -38.34
C GLY A 354 -2.32 -12.92 -37.77
N GLY A 355 -2.51 -11.83 -38.53
CA GLY A 355 -3.65 -10.91 -38.41
C GLY A 355 -3.85 -10.13 -37.12
N GLY A 356 -3.40 -8.88 -37.09
CA GLY A 356 -3.93 -7.81 -36.19
C GLY A 356 -3.63 -7.87 -34.69
N CYS A 357 -3.31 -9.02 -34.11
CA CYS A 357 -3.00 -9.15 -32.68
C CYS A 357 -1.93 -10.22 -32.39
N THR A 358 -1.36 -10.14 -31.21
CA THR A 358 -0.47 -11.16 -30.64
C THR A 358 -0.97 -11.57 -29.26
N ALA A 359 -0.76 -12.85 -28.88
CA ALA A 359 -1.04 -13.34 -27.53
C ALA A 359 0.20 -13.97 -26.91
N THR A 360 0.45 -13.63 -25.66
CA THR A 360 1.50 -14.23 -24.85
C THR A 360 0.88 -14.69 -23.52
N PHE A 361 1.46 -15.69 -22.87
CA PHE A 361 0.98 -16.13 -21.58
C PHE A 361 2.11 -16.45 -20.60
N SER A 362 1.80 -16.37 -19.33
CA SER A 362 2.65 -16.77 -18.20
C SER A 362 1.90 -17.74 -17.31
N ASN A 363 2.61 -18.70 -16.72
CA ASN A 363 2.05 -19.70 -15.84
C ASN A 363 2.60 -19.55 -14.42
N ASN A 364 1.71 -19.71 -13.44
CA ASN A 364 2.06 -20.02 -12.07
C ASN A 364 1.60 -21.45 -11.81
N ALA A 365 2.54 -22.40 -11.67
CA ALA A 365 2.25 -23.82 -11.56
C ALA A 365 2.74 -24.38 -10.21
N TRP A 366 1.96 -25.33 -9.65
CA TRP A 366 2.27 -26.09 -8.46
C TRP A 366 1.97 -27.58 -8.67
N THR A 367 2.30 -28.40 -7.71
CA THR A 367 2.01 -29.84 -7.81
C THR A 367 0.50 -30.09 -7.98
N GLY A 368 0.09 -30.53 -9.17
CA GLY A 368 -1.29 -30.89 -9.50
C GLY A 368 -2.16 -29.77 -10.07
N GLY A 369 -1.65 -28.54 -10.25
CA GLY A 369 -2.44 -27.44 -10.81
C GLY A 369 -1.64 -26.24 -11.31
N PHE A 370 -2.34 -25.32 -11.94
CA PHE A 370 -1.74 -24.10 -12.49
C PHE A 370 -2.77 -22.97 -12.65
N VAL A 371 -2.27 -21.75 -12.70
CA VAL A 371 -2.96 -20.54 -13.19
C VAL A 371 -2.17 -20.00 -14.39
N THR A 372 -2.89 -19.70 -15.47
CA THR A 372 -2.33 -19.08 -16.67
C THR A 372 -2.94 -17.69 -16.84
N THR A 373 -2.09 -16.67 -16.97
CA THR A 373 -2.47 -15.31 -17.36
C THR A 373 -2.08 -15.09 -18.80
N VAL A 374 -3.02 -14.64 -19.63
CA VAL A 374 -2.82 -14.39 -21.07
C VAL A 374 -2.96 -12.91 -21.34
N THR A 375 -1.99 -12.34 -22.07
CA THR A 375 -2.01 -10.96 -22.56
C THR A 375 -2.26 -10.96 -24.06
N VAL A 376 -3.29 -10.25 -24.50
CA VAL A 376 -3.65 -10.01 -25.91
C VAL A 376 -3.27 -8.59 -26.25
N LYS A 377 -2.37 -8.40 -27.23
CA LYS A 377 -1.90 -7.09 -27.67
C LYS A 377 -2.40 -6.82 -29.09
N ALA A 378 -3.04 -5.67 -29.30
CA ALA A 378 -3.40 -5.18 -30.61
C ALA A 378 -2.16 -4.77 -31.40
N GLY A 379 -2.15 -5.03 -32.69
CA GLY A 379 -1.15 -4.54 -33.64
C GLY A 379 -1.29 -3.04 -33.88
N SER A 380 -0.98 -2.60 -35.08
CA SER A 380 -1.13 -1.20 -35.50
C SER A 380 -2.59 -0.77 -35.73
N THR A 381 -3.54 -1.69 -35.66
CA THR A 381 -5.00 -1.45 -35.79
C THR A 381 -5.67 -1.81 -34.46
N ALA A 382 -6.70 -1.06 -34.07
CA ALA A 382 -7.54 -1.39 -32.93
C ALA A 382 -8.33 -2.69 -33.18
N LEU A 383 -8.56 -3.48 -32.12
CA LEU A 383 -9.40 -4.67 -32.17
C LEU A 383 -10.83 -4.29 -31.76
N SER A 384 -11.82 -4.91 -32.39
CA SER A 384 -13.21 -4.91 -31.94
C SER A 384 -13.56 -6.19 -31.18
N GLY A 385 -12.76 -7.23 -31.35
CA GLY A 385 -12.80 -8.50 -30.64
C GLY A 385 -11.53 -9.30 -30.86
N TRP A 386 -11.34 -10.36 -30.10
CA TRP A 386 -10.18 -11.25 -30.19
C TRP A 386 -10.52 -12.69 -29.83
N LYS A 387 -9.76 -13.61 -30.43
CA LYS A 387 -9.73 -15.03 -30.08
C LYS A 387 -8.31 -15.50 -29.88
N VAL A 388 -8.07 -16.29 -28.84
CA VAL A 388 -6.76 -16.86 -28.51
C VAL A 388 -6.86 -18.37 -28.41
N GLY A 389 -6.04 -19.09 -29.16
CA GLY A 389 -5.94 -20.53 -29.09
C GLY A 389 -4.75 -20.96 -28.24
N ILE A 390 -4.98 -21.84 -27.29
CA ILE A 390 -3.95 -22.45 -26.41
C ILE A 390 -4.22 -23.97 -26.35
N THR A 391 -3.16 -24.77 -26.53
CA THR A 391 -3.25 -26.22 -26.36
C THR A 391 -2.77 -26.61 -24.96
N LEU A 392 -3.64 -27.27 -24.19
CA LEU A 392 -3.31 -27.82 -22.89
C LEU A 392 -2.59 -29.16 -23.03
N PRO A 393 -1.61 -29.46 -22.15
CA PRO A 393 -0.98 -30.78 -22.09
C PRO A 393 -1.99 -31.91 -21.82
N SER A 394 -1.64 -33.12 -22.22
CA SER A 394 -2.47 -34.30 -21.93
C SER A 394 -2.66 -34.47 -20.42
N GLY A 395 -3.89 -34.68 -19.98
CA GLY A 395 -4.26 -34.79 -18.57
C GLY A 395 -4.48 -33.46 -17.85
N ALA A 396 -4.23 -32.31 -18.50
CA ALA A 396 -4.58 -31.01 -17.94
C ALA A 396 -6.02 -30.63 -18.29
N ALA A 397 -6.72 -29.99 -17.35
CA ALA A 397 -8.09 -29.53 -17.52
C ALA A 397 -8.32 -28.16 -16.86
N ILE A 398 -9.00 -27.25 -17.55
CA ILE A 398 -9.44 -25.96 -17.00
C ILE A 398 -10.56 -26.19 -15.98
N THR A 399 -10.40 -25.64 -14.81
CA THR A 399 -11.42 -25.64 -13.73
C THR A 399 -12.14 -24.32 -13.60
N ASN A 400 -11.51 -23.22 -14.01
CA ASN A 400 -12.11 -21.89 -13.99
C ASN A 400 -11.44 -20.97 -15.02
N SER A 401 -12.17 -19.99 -15.55
CA SER A 401 -11.62 -18.93 -16.41
C SER A 401 -12.31 -17.59 -16.11
N TRP A 402 -11.60 -16.48 -16.31
CA TRP A 402 -12.11 -15.12 -16.05
C TRP A 402 -11.69 -14.17 -17.18
N SER A 403 -12.52 -13.15 -17.41
CA SER A 403 -12.34 -12.18 -18.48
C SER A 403 -12.29 -12.79 -19.88
N THR A 404 -12.89 -13.97 -20.07
CA THR A 404 -12.93 -14.71 -21.33
C THR A 404 -14.06 -15.74 -21.33
N THR A 405 -14.44 -16.21 -22.51
CA THR A 405 -15.25 -17.41 -22.68
C THR A 405 -14.38 -18.50 -23.33
N ALA A 406 -14.26 -19.64 -22.68
CA ALA A 406 -13.50 -20.79 -23.19
C ALA A 406 -14.40 -21.74 -23.98
N SER A 407 -13.90 -22.27 -25.12
CA SER A 407 -14.63 -23.22 -25.98
C SER A 407 -14.66 -24.66 -25.43
N GLY A 408 -13.88 -24.95 -24.40
CA GLY A 408 -13.75 -26.25 -23.79
C GLY A 408 -12.84 -26.19 -22.58
N SER A 409 -12.64 -27.34 -21.93
CA SER A 409 -11.83 -27.43 -20.70
C SER A 409 -10.53 -28.24 -20.84
N SER A 410 -10.24 -28.87 -22.01
CA SER A 410 -9.05 -29.70 -22.21
C SER A 410 -8.61 -29.72 -23.68
N GLY A 411 -7.39 -30.12 -23.94
CA GLY A 411 -6.82 -30.16 -25.29
C GLY A 411 -6.67 -28.79 -25.90
N ALA A 412 -7.03 -28.62 -27.18
CA ALA A 412 -6.99 -27.33 -27.84
C ALA A 412 -8.22 -26.49 -27.46
N VAL A 413 -7.98 -25.40 -26.74
CA VAL A 413 -9.03 -24.49 -26.25
C VAL A 413 -8.91 -23.14 -26.92
N THR A 414 -10.04 -22.61 -27.41
CA THR A 414 -10.15 -21.24 -27.91
C THR A 414 -10.82 -20.36 -26.84
N PHE A 415 -10.15 -19.29 -26.48
CA PHE A 415 -10.64 -18.25 -25.58
C PHE A 415 -11.10 -17.06 -26.41
N SER A 416 -12.30 -16.55 -26.14
CA SER A 416 -12.87 -15.38 -26.82
C SER A 416 -13.09 -14.26 -25.81
N ASN A 417 -13.00 -13.02 -26.27
CA ASN A 417 -13.29 -11.85 -25.43
C ASN A 417 -14.73 -11.88 -24.89
N VAL A 418 -14.90 -11.21 -23.77
CA VAL A 418 -16.22 -10.84 -23.22
C VAL A 418 -16.56 -9.40 -23.62
N SER A 419 -17.80 -8.96 -23.33
CA SER A 419 -18.32 -7.66 -23.81
C SER A 419 -17.48 -6.43 -23.44
N TYR A 420 -16.75 -6.47 -22.32
CA TYR A 420 -16.00 -5.32 -21.82
C TYR A 420 -14.52 -5.27 -22.22
N ASN A 421 -13.95 -6.33 -22.81
CA ASN A 421 -12.52 -6.39 -23.13
C ASN A 421 -12.20 -6.76 -24.60
N GLY A 422 -13.22 -6.79 -25.46
CA GLY A 422 -13.04 -7.03 -26.91
C GLY A 422 -12.43 -5.84 -27.62
N GLY A 423 -12.81 -4.61 -27.25
CA GLY A 423 -12.24 -3.38 -27.79
C GLY A 423 -10.86 -3.09 -27.22
N VAL A 424 -9.81 -3.19 -28.06
CA VAL A 424 -8.42 -2.90 -27.66
C VAL A 424 -7.84 -1.89 -28.62
N ALA A 425 -7.45 -0.71 -28.14
CA ALA A 425 -6.85 0.33 -29.00
C ALA A 425 -5.57 -0.16 -29.66
N ALA A 426 -5.22 0.41 -30.82
CA ALA A 426 -3.98 0.09 -31.54
C ALA A 426 -2.76 0.18 -30.61
N GLY A 427 -1.94 -0.87 -30.56
CA GLY A 427 -0.76 -1.00 -29.73
C GLY A 427 -1.02 -1.26 -28.23
N ALA A 428 -2.28 -1.15 -27.77
CA ALA A 428 -2.68 -1.45 -26.41
C ALA A 428 -2.86 -2.96 -26.16
N SER A 429 -3.06 -3.33 -24.90
CA SER A 429 -3.25 -4.74 -24.49
C SER A 429 -4.44 -4.89 -23.55
N THR A 430 -5.01 -6.08 -23.57
CA THR A 430 -5.96 -6.58 -22.57
C THR A 430 -5.49 -7.94 -22.07
N SER A 431 -6.08 -8.44 -20.99
CA SER A 431 -5.71 -9.74 -20.41
C SER A 431 -6.92 -10.55 -20.00
N PHE A 432 -6.72 -11.87 -19.95
CA PHE A 432 -7.64 -12.82 -19.34
C PHE A 432 -6.84 -13.92 -18.63
N GLY A 433 -7.52 -14.76 -17.88
CA GLY A 433 -6.84 -15.87 -17.24
C GLY A 433 -7.69 -17.12 -17.10
N PHE A 434 -7.02 -18.23 -16.77
CA PHE A 434 -7.68 -19.47 -16.42
C PHE A 434 -6.84 -20.29 -15.45
N GLN A 435 -7.52 -21.08 -14.65
CA GLN A 435 -6.95 -22.02 -13.69
C GLN A 435 -7.26 -23.45 -14.16
N GLY A 436 -6.34 -24.36 -13.94
CA GLY A 436 -6.51 -25.78 -14.29
C GLY A 436 -5.79 -26.73 -13.36
N THR A 437 -6.11 -28.02 -13.54
CA THR A 437 -5.41 -29.15 -12.92
C THR A 437 -4.43 -29.78 -13.91
N GLY A 438 -3.44 -30.50 -13.41
CA GLY A 438 -2.39 -31.12 -14.23
C GLY A 438 -1.23 -30.17 -14.52
N SER A 439 -0.58 -30.37 -15.67
CA SER A 439 0.56 -29.55 -16.08
C SER A 439 0.10 -28.27 -16.80
N ALA A 440 0.78 -27.16 -16.53
CA ALA A 440 0.51 -25.89 -17.20
C ALA A 440 0.76 -25.94 -18.71
N PRO A 441 0.05 -25.15 -19.52
CA PRO A 441 0.29 -25.06 -20.96
C PRO A 441 1.71 -24.59 -21.25
N SER A 442 2.29 -25.11 -22.33
CA SER A 442 3.61 -24.74 -22.84
C SER A 442 3.51 -24.45 -24.33
N GLY A 443 4.49 -23.73 -24.88
CA GLY A 443 4.50 -23.35 -26.29
C GLY A 443 3.97 -21.94 -26.54
N THR A 444 3.32 -21.73 -27.70
CA THR A 444 2.84 -20.42 -28.15
C THR A 444 1.32 -20.37 -28.21
N ALA A 445 0.76 -19.22 -27.88
CA ALA A 445 -0.65 -18.92 -28.11
C ALA A 445 -0.85 -18.34 -29.53
N SER A 446 -1.91 -18.73 -30.20
CA SER A 446 -2.35 -18.04 -31.43
C SER A 446 -3.26 -16.87 -31.05
N CYS A 447 -3.26 -15.81 -31.87
CA CYS A 447 -4.19 -14.70 -31.71
C CYS A 447 -4.84 -14.37 -33.06
N THR A 448 -6.15 -14.17 -33.04
CA THR A 448 -6.93 -13.73 -34.20
C THR A 448 -7.80 -12.56 -33.79
N ALA A 449 -7.71 -11.44 -34.51
CA ALA A 449 -8.62 -10.31 -34.40
C ALA A 449 -10.01 -10.69 -34.95
N SER A 450 -11.09 -10.21 -34.31
CA SER A 450 -12.45 -10.41 -34.78
C SER A 450 -13.24 -9.09 -34.75
#